data_e08eae6a6e38e7b5854681b4f2047f2a
#
_entry.id   e08eae6a6e38e7b5854681b4f2047f2a
#
_cell.length_a   1.000
_cell.length_b   1.000
_cell.length_c   1.000
_cell.angle_alpha   90.00
_cell.angle_beta   90.00
_cell.angle_gamma   90.00
#
_symmetry.space_group_name_H-M   'P 1'
#
loop_
_entity.id
_entity.type
_entity.pdbx_description
1 polymer ?
#
loop_
_entity_poly.entity_id
_entity_poly.type
_entity_poly.pdbx_seq_one_letter_code
_entity_poly.pdbx_strand_id
1 'polypeptide(L)'
;EEILAPYLNVYAADQAFPNEEIELRASHKNLDGFTVRIYQAKKLIKEQHYSVIRPEDYRTQDTVFTFKAPELGAYVMRIIPDIRAKRDSESKFDVTRFKVLTCRLPEKQYQVVTLDGQTGHPISNAKVTMYSNDEKVLQEFTTDKDGKVVFPWKSEYRYLKASKGTDTAMPKQGIYAGSYGYYGDEDKVAENM
;
A
#
# COMPACT_ATOMS: atom_id res chain seq x y z
N GLU A 1 -5.48 27.80 24.84
CA GLU A 1 -4.48 27.80 23.72
C GLU A 1 -4.63 26.58 22.80
N GLU A 2 -4.96 25.37 23.28
CA GLU A 2 -5.16 24.19 22.45
C GLU A 2 -6.33 24.32 21.46
N ILE A 3 -7.37 25.06 21.80
CA ILE A 3 -8.55 25.23 20.94
C ILE A 3 -8.20 25.93 19.64
N LEU A 4 -7.26 26.87 19.65
CA LEU A 4 -6.85 27.66 18.48
C LEU A 4 -5.71 27.02 17.67
N ALA A 5 -5.10 25.95 18.17
CA ALA A 5 -3.99 25.30 17.47
C ALA A 5 -4.44 24.73 16.12
N PRO A 6 -3.71 25.03 15.03
CA PRO A 6 -4.03 24.45 13.72
C PRO A 6 -3.71 22.95 13.72
N TYR A 7 -4.56 22.19 13.03
CA TYR A 7 -4.40 20.74 12.86
C TYR A 7 -4.65 20.34 11.42
N LEU A 8 -3.82 19.46 10.92
CA LEU A 8 -4.03 18.79 9.63
C LEU A 8 -3.49 17.36 9.70
N ASN A 9 -4.33 16.43 9.33
CA ASN A 9 -3.93 15.06 9.05
C ASN A 9 -4.60 14.64 7.73
N VAL A 10 -3.80 14.23 6.75
CA VAL A 10 -4.29 13.78 5.45
C VAL A 10 -3.91 12.33 5.26
N TYR A 11 -4.90 11.52 5.04
CA TYR A 11 -4.77 10.11 4.74
C TYR A 11 -5.11 9.85 3.27
N ALA A 12 -4.26 9.10 2.59
CA ALA A 12 -4.48 8.60 1.24
C ALA A 12 -4.14 7.11 1.18
N ALA A 13 -4.73 6.42 0.22
CA ALA A 13 -4.32 5.06 -0.08
C ALA A 13 -2.85 5.03 -0.53
N ASP A 14 -2.17 3.97 -0.18
CA ASP A 14 -0.76 3.77 -0.48
C ASP A 14 -0.50 3.07 -1.82
N GLN A 15 -1.57 2.70 -2.51
CA GLN A 15 -1.57 2.12 -3.84
C GLN A 15 -2.78 2.62 -4.62
N ALA A 16 -2.58 2.91 -5.90
CA ALA A 16 -3.62 3.30 -6.84
C ALA A 16 -3.40 2.63 -8.20
N PHE A 17 -4.45 2.59 -9.02
CA PHE A 17 -4.34 2.23 -10.43
C PHE A 17 -4.03 3.47 -11.29
N PRO A 18 -3.42 3.30 -12.47
CA PRO A 18 -3.20 4.41 -13.38
C PRO A 18 -4.49 5.16 -13.72
N ASN A 19 -4.44 6.49 -13.66
CA ASN A 19 -5.58 7.38 -13.92
C ASN A 19 -6.79 7.24 -12.95
N GLU A 20 -6.66 6.48 -11.89
CA GLU A 20 -7.67 6.39 -10.84
C GLU A 20 -7.80 7.72 -10.08
N GLU A 21 -9.00 8.03 -9.62
CA GLU A 21 -9.24 9.10 -8.67
C GLU A 21 -8.94 8.63 -7.24
N ILE A 22 -7.86 9.14 -6.66
CA ILE A 22 -7.46 8.84 -5.29
C ILE A 22 -8.20 9.77 -4.34
N GLU A 23 -8.84 9.20 -3.31
CA GLU A 23 -9.41 9.98 -2.22
C GLU A 23 -8.33 10.41 -1.22
N LEU A 24 -8.33 11.71 -0.90
CA LEU A 24 -7.56 12.32 0.18
C LEU A 24 -8.53 12.66 1.30
N ARG A 25 -8.46 11.93 2.39
CA ARG A 25 -9.28 12.21 3.59
C ARG A 25 -8.51 13.12 4.52
N ALA A 26 -8.95 14.37 4.60
CA ALA A 26 -8.32 15.40 5.42
C ALA A 26 -9.14 15.66 6.68
N SER A 27 -8.53 15.43 7.84
CA SER A 27 -9.04 15.91 9.13
C SER A 27 -8.30 17.19 9.46
N HIS A 28 -9.01 18.30 9.57
CA HIS A 28 -8.40 19.63 9.65
C HIS A 28 -9.10 20.56 10.64
N LYS A 29 -8.35 21.56 11.11
CA LYS A 29 -8.83 22.58 12.05
C LYS A 29 -7.96 23.84 11.93
N ASN A 30 -8.58 25.02 11.93
CA ASN A 30 -7.92 26.32 11.98
C ASN A 30 -6.82 26.55 10.91
N LEU A 31 -7.06 26.08 9.69
CA LEU A 31 -6.24 26.37 8.52
C LEU A 31 -7.12 26.63 7.31
N ASP A 32 -6.59 27.28 6.30
CA ASP A 32 -7.35 27.69 5.10
C ASP A 32 -7.17 26.71 3.94
N GLY A 33 -6.14 25.86 4.03
CA GLY A 33 -5.87 24.87 3.00
C GLY A 33 -4.54 24.14 3.18
N PHE A 34 -4.24 23.35 2.18
CA PHE A 34 -2.97 22.63 2.07
C PHE A 34 -2.61 22.36 0.62
N THR A 35 -1.35 22.17 0.34
CA THR A 35 -0.83 21.81 -0.97
C THR A 35 -0.35 20.36 -0.98
N VAL A 36 -0.75 19.61 -2.00
CA VAL A 36 -0.26 18.25 -2.29
C VAL A 36 0.77 18.35 -3.40
N ARG A 37 1.97 17.84 -3.14
CA ARG A 37 3.04 17.70 -4.14
C ARG A 37 3.38 16.24 -4.34
N ILE A 38 3.45 15.83 -5.59
CA ILE A 38 3.80 14.46 -5.97
C ILE A 38 5.17 14.47 -6.63
N TYR A 39 6.05 13.64 -6.10
CA TYR A 39 7.43 13.50 -6.58
C TYR A 39 7.69 12.08 -7.08
N GLN A 40 8.45 11.98 -8.17
CA GLN A 40 9.05 10.74 -8.65
C GLN A 40 10.56 10.94 -8.76
N ALA A 41 11.35 10.09 -8.12
CA ALA A 41 12.81 10.20 -8.10
C ALA A 41 13.31 11.65 -7.79
N LYS A 42 12.70 12.31 -6.81
CA LYS A 42 12.95 13.71 -6.38
C LYS A 42 12.48 14.79 -7.37
N LYS A 43 11.93 14.43 -8.52
CA LYS A 43 11.37 15.39 -9.48
C LYS A 43 9.90 15.64 -9.14
N LEU A 44 9.49 16.92 -9.07
CA LEU A 44 8.09 17.30 -8.93
C LEU A 44 7.33 16.95 -10.21
N ILE A 45 6.28 16.13 -10.08
CA ILE A 45 5.43 15.67 -11.19
C ILE A 45 4.10 16.42 -11.20
N LYS A 46 3.53 16.66 -10.02
CA LYS A 46 2.22 17.31 -9.89
C LYS A 46 2.18 18.12 -8.60
N GLU A 47 1.48 19.24 -8.67
CA GLU A 47 1.15 20.08 -7.52
C GLU A 47 -0.31 20.47 -7.59
N GLN A 48 -1.01 20.42 -6.48
CA GLN A 48 -2.41 20.83 -6.38
C GLN A 48 -2.69 21.41 -4.99
N HIS A 49 -3.31 22.58 -4.95
CA HIS A 49 -3.77 23.21 -3.73
C HIS A 49 -5.25 22.87 -3.46
N TYR A 50 -5.57 22.63 -2.20
CA TYR A 50 -6.92 22.38 -1.71
C TYR A 50 -7.27 23.41 -0.65
N SER A 51 -8.36 24.15 -0.86
CA SER A 51 -8.91 25.06 0.13
C SER A 51 -9.88 24.32 1.03
N VAL A 52 -9.86 24.64 2.31
CA VAL A 52 -10.80 24.09 3.30
C VAL A 52 -11.61 25.22 3.90
N ILE A 53 -12.85 24.91 4.30
CA ILE A 53 -13.68 25.88 5.00
C ILE A 53 -13.29 25.85 6.48
N ARG A 54 -12.98 27.04 7.04
CA ARG A 54 -12.72 27.19 8.46
C ARG A 54 -14.04 27.40 9.19
N PRO A 55 -14.48 26.50 10.06
CA PRO A 55 -15.71 26.71 10.83
C PRO A 55 -15.49 27.77 11.94
N GLU A 56 -16.53 28.52 12.26
CA GLU A 56 -16.48 29.52 13.31
C GLU A 56 -16.37 28.93 14.72
N ASP A 57 -16.76 27.66 14.90
CA ASP A 57 -16.80 26.97 16.19
C ASP A 57 -15.48 26.28 16.57
N TYR A 58 -14.42 26.44 15.76
CA TYR A 58 -13.08 25.88 15.96
C TYR A 58 -13.03 24.34 16.11
N ARG A 59 -14.02 23.63 15.60
CA ARG A 59 -14.04 22.15 15.62
C ARG A 59 -13.16 21.57 14.52
N THR A 60 -12.70 20.36 14.78
CA THR A 60 -12.08 19.54 13.73
C THR A 60 -13.14 19.11 12.71
N GLN A 61 -12.83 19.24 11.44
CA GLN A 61 -13.68 18.81 10.33
C GLN A 61 -12.97 17.77 9.49
N ASP A 62 -13.76 16.87 8.92
CA ASP A 62 -13.28 15.87 7.97
C ASP A 62 -13.82 16.23 6.58
N THR A 63 -12.92 16.31 5.61
CA THR A 63 -13.26 16.62 4.22
C THR A 63 -12.58 15.61 3.31
N VAL A 64 -13.28 15.19 2.26
CA VAL A 64 -12.73 14.31 1.22
C VAL A 64 -12.45 15.14 -0.03
N PHE A 65 -11.23 15.04 -0.50
CA PHE A 65 -10.76 15.61 -1.76
C PHE A 65 -10.39 14.48 -2.72
N THR A 66 -10.36 14.76 -3.99
CA THR A 66 -9.88 13.81 -4.99
C THR A 66 -8.65 14.33 -5.72
N PHE A 67 -7.85 13.41 -6.17
CA PHE A 67 -6.65 13.69 -6.90
C PHE A 67 -6.41 12.55 -7.91
N LYS A 68 -6.14 12.91 -9.16
CA LYS A 68 -5.93 11.92 -10.21
C LYS A 68 -4.55 11.30 -10.11
N ALA A 69 -4.49 9.97 -10.00
CA ALA A 69 -3.24 9.22 -9.98
C ALA A 69 -2.39 9.51 -11.23
N PRO A 70 -1.06 9.60 -11.07
CA PRO A 70 -0.15 9.70 -12.21
C PRO A 70 -0.01 8.37 -12.96
N GLU A 71 0.92 8.29 -13.90
CA GLU A 71 1.31 7.08 -14.63
C GLU A 71 1.90 6.02 -13.69
N LEU A 72 2.15 4.81 -14.21
CA LEU A 72 2.79 3.72 -13.46
C LEU A 72 4.11 4.16 -12.82
N GLY A 73 4.30 3.83 -11.55
CA GLY A 73 5.54 4.12 -10.84
C GLY A 73 5.40 4.26 -9.33
N ALA A 74 6.54 4.46 -8.68
CA ALA A 74 6.63 4.74 -7.26
C ALA A 74 6.76 6.25 -7.03
N TYR A 75 5.99 6.77 -6.10
CA TYR A 75 5.87 8.21 -5.84
C TYR A 75 5.97 8.53 -4.35
N VAL A 76 6.35 9.78 -4.09
CA VAL A 76 6.27 10.39 -2.75
C VAL A 76 5.23 11.51 -2.83
N MET A 77 4.25 11.45 -1.95
CA MET A 77 3.27 12.50 -1.72
C MET A 77 3.71 13.33 -0.54
N ARG A 78 3.83 14.64 -0.74
CA ARG A 78 4.13 15.60 0.31
C ARG A 78 2.93 16.51 0.53
N ILE A 79 2.48 16.58 1.76
CA ILE A 79 1.37 17.44 2.19
C ILE A 79 1.96 18.64 2.92
N ILE A 80 1.68 19.84 2.43
CA ILE A 80 2.20 21.11 2.92
C ILE A 80 1.02 21.95 3.42
N PRO A 81 0.84 22.11 4.74
CA PRO A 81 -0.18 23.01 5.30
C PRO A 81 0.08 24.45 4.93
N ASP A 82 -0.97 25.26 4.74
CA ASP A 82 -0.83 26.70 4.48
C ASP A 82 -0.29 27.51 5.68
N ILE A 83 -0.11 26.85 6.82
CA ILE A 83 0.40 27.46 8.05
C ILE A 83 1.85 27.04 8.27
N ARG A 84 2.77 28.01 8.30
CA ARG A 84 4.22 27.80 8.48
C ARG A 84 4.62 27.07 9.77
N ALA A 85 3.77 27.08 10.80
CA ALA A 85 4.04 26.43 12.07
C ALA A 85 3.87 24.90 12.06
N LYS A 86 3.27 24.35 11.01
CA LYS A 86 3.07 22.91 10.85
C LYS A 86 4.12 22.31 9.93
N ARG A 87 4.61 21.13 10.30
CA ARG A 87 5.55 20.37 9.45
C ARG A 87 4.83 19.75 8.29
N ASP A 88 5.51 19.69 7.16
CA ASP A 88 5.11 18.87 6.03
C ASP A 88 5.05 17.39 6.43
N SER A 89 4.12 16.66 5.88
CA SER A 89 4.08 15.21 5.99
C SER A 89 4.38 14.56 4.65
N GLU A 90 5.03 13.42 4.68
CA GLU A 90 5.36 12.64 3.48
C GLU A 90 4.84 11.22 3.62
N SER A 91 4.32 10.69 2.52
CA SER A 91 3.93 9.29 2.38
C SER A 91 4.36 8.76 1.02
N LYS A 92 4.65 7.47 0.97
CA LYS A 92 4.95 6.77 -0.29
C LYS A 92 3.68 6.13 -0.81
N PHE A 93 3.46 6.19 -2.12
CA PHE A 93 2.41 5.44 -2.78
C PHE A 93 2.88 4.93 -4.14
N ASP A 94 2.31 3.80 -4.55
CA ASP A 94 2.64 3.16 -5.81
C ASP A 94 1.44 3.24 -6.75
N VAL A 95 1.71 3.57 -8.02
CA VAL A 95 0.73 3.43 -9.09
C VAL A 95 1.09 2.20 -9.89
N THR A 96 0.23 1.19 -9.85
CA THR A 96 0.47 -0.13 -10.43
C THR A 96 -0.82 -0.77 -10.88
N ARG A 97 -0.76 -1.64 -11.87
CA ARG A 97 -1.91 -2.48 -12.26
C ARG A 97 -2.03 -3.75 -11.44
N PHE A 98 -0.98 -4.12 -10.73
CA PHE A 98 -0.95 -5.36 -9.97
C PHE A 98 -1.90 -5.35 -8.79
N LYS A 99 -2.75 -6.37 -8.73
CA LYS A 99 -3.31 -6.89 -7.49
C LYS A 99 -2.58 -8.19 -7.18
N VAL A 100 -1.86 -8.21 -6.08
CA VAL A 100 -1.12 -9.39 -5.64
C VAL A 100 -1.86 -10.04 -4.49
N LEU A 101 -2.24 -11.29 -4.67
CA LEU A 101 -2.87 -12.12 -3.65
C LEU A 101 -1.89 -13.20 -3.22
N THR A 102 -1.87 -13.48 -1.93
CA THR A 102 -0.98 -14.47 -1.35
C THR A 102 -1.75 -15.39 -0.44
N CYS A 103 -1.46 -16.68 -0.48
CA CYS A 103 -2.01 -17.61 0.50
C CYS A 103 -1.02 -18.73 0.84
N ARG A 104 -1.18 -19.29 2.03
CA ARG A 104 -0.48 -20.50 2.45
C ARG A 104 -1.27 -21.71 1.99
N LEU A 105 -0.56 -22.67 1.46
CA LEU A 105 -1.08 -23.97 1.12
C LEU A 105 -0.55 -25.02 2.11
N PRO A 106 -1.16 -26.21 2.17
CA PRO A 106 -0.62 -27.35 2.91
C PRO A 106 0.84 -27.64 2.59
N GLU A 107 1.51 -28.44 3.40
CA GLU A 107 2.90 -28.90 3.20
C GLU A 107 3.92 -27.75 3.08
N LYS A 108 3.70 -26.65 3.82
CA LYS A 108 4.58 -25.47 3.80
C LYS A 108 4.74 -24.84 2.40
N GLN A 109 3.77 -25.01 1.55
CA GLN A 109 3.72 -24.31 0.25
C GLN A 109 3.14 -22.90 0.39
N TYR A 110 3.53 -22.03 -0.52
CA TYR A 110 3.04 -20.67 -0.61
C TYR A 110 2.64 -20.36 -2.04
N GLN A 111 1.48 -19.75 -2.22
CA GLN A 111 0.96 -19.36 -3.52
C GLN A 111 0.92 -17.85 -3.64
N VAL A 112 1.38 -17.35 -4.78
CA VAL A 112 1.21 -15.95 -5.20
C VAL A 112 0.37 -15.94 -6.46
N VAL A 113 -0.61 -15.05 -6.50
CA VAL A 113 -1.45 -14.80 -7.67
C VAL A 113 -1.34 -13.34 -8.04
N THR A 114 -1.03 -13.06 -9.29
CA THR A 114 -0.94 -11.72 -9.85
C THR A 114 -2.07 -11.46 -10.82
N LEU A 115 -2.87 -10.45 -10.53
CA LEU A 115 -4.02 -10.04 -11.33
C LEU A 115 -3.89 -8.56 -11.73
N ASP A 116 -4.49 -8.18 -12.83
CA ASP A 116 -4.79 -6.79 -13.11
C ASP A 116 -5.93 -6.36 -12.19
N GLY A 117 -5.67 -5.39 -11.32
CA GLY A 117 -6.61 -4.99 -10.28
C GLY A 117 -7.86 -4.27 -10.79
N GLN A 118 -7.83 -3.76 -12.02
CA GLN A 118 -8.98 -3.09 -12.64
C GLN A 118 -9.88 -4.07 -13.39
N THR A 119 -9.29 -5.05 -14.07
CA THR A 119 -10.02 -5.99 -14.92
C THR A 119 -10.21 -7.36 -14.26
N GLY A 120 -9.42 -7.70 -13.27
CA GLY A 120 -9.39 -9.03 -12.66
C GLY A 120 -8.71 -10.11 -13.50
N HIS A 121 -8.18 -9.77 -14.68
CA HIS A 121 -7.48 -10.73 -15.52
C HIS A 121 -6.12 -11.12 -14.93
N PRO A 122 -5.70 -12.39 -15.08
CA PRO A 122 -4.39 -12.82 -14.61
C PRO A 122 -3.26 -12.13 -15.36
N ILE A 123 -2.21 -11.74 -14.62
CA ILE A 123 -0.96 -11.24 -15.21
C ILE A 123 0.03 -12.40 -15.30
N SER A 124 0.11 -13.02 -16.46
CA SER A 124 1.06 -14.10 -16.76
C SER A 124 2.49 -13.56 -16.94
N ASN A 125 3.48 -14.43 -16.76
CA ASN A 125 4.90 -14.10 -16.91
C ASN A 125 5.33 -12.88 -16.06
N ALA A 126 4.68 -12.67 -14.92
CA ALA A 126 5.12 -11.70 -13.94
C ALA A 126 6.25 -12.30 -13.10
N LYS A 127 7.29 -11.52 -12.87
CA LYS A 127 8.37 -11.89 -11.97
C LYS A 127 7.93 -11.65 -10.52
N VAL A 128 8.06 -12.65 -9.67
CA VAL A 128 7.84 -12.58 -8.23
C VAL A 128 9.19 -12.76 -7.55
N THR A 129 9.69 -11.70 -6.94
CA THR A 129 11.00 -11.68 -6.27
C THR A 129 10.80 -11.69 -4.76
N MET A 130 11.47 -12.61 -4.09
CA MET A 130 11.46 -12.76 -2.63
C MET A 130 12.67 -12.08 -2.02
N TYR A 131 12.47 -11.33 -0.95
CA TYR A 131 13.49 -10.57 -0.24
C TYR A 131 13.60 -11.00 1.22
N SER A 132 14.85 -10.89 1.75
CA SER A 132 15.13 -10.96 3.17
C SER A 132 14.73 -9.66 3.89
N ASN A 133 14.90 -9.64 5.21
CA ASN A 133 14.70 -8.44 6.02
C ASN A 133 15.66 -7.28 5.64
N ASP A 134 16.85 -7.62 5.15
CA ASP A 134 17.88 -6.67 4.72
C ASP A 134 17.74 -6.30 3.23
N GLU A 135 16.56 -6.46 2.67
CA GLU A 135 16.24 -6.16 1.26
C GLU A 135 17.09 -6.93 0.23
N LYS A 136 17.73 -8.01 0.65
CA LYS A 136 18.51 -8.86 -0.24
C LYS A 136 17.59 -9.78 -1.03
N VAL A 137 17.79 -9.86 -2.36
CA VAL A 137 17.10 -10.83 -3.21
C VAL A 137 17.50 -12.25 -2.83
N LEU A 138 16.53 -13.08 -2.47
CA LEU A 138 16.73 -14.47 -2.10
C LEU A 138 16.38 -15.44 -3.23
N GLN A 139 15.26 -15.18 -3.91
CA GLN A 139 14.79 -16.04 -4.99
C GLN A 139 13.84 -15.29 -5.92
N GLU A 140 13.79 -15.72 -7.19
CA GLU A 140 12.88 -15.20 -8.18
C GLU A 140 12.05 -16.34 -8.78
N PHE A 141 10.77 -16.07 -9.01
CA PHE A 141 9.82 -16.97 -9.63
C PHE A 141 9.11 -16.24 -10.76
N THR A 142 8.48 -17.00 -11.66
CA THR A 142 7.67 -16.45 -12.74
C THR A 142 6.27 -17.04 -12.68
N THR A 143 5.24 -16.21 -12.80
CA THR A 143 3.87 -16.67 -12.81
C THR A 143 3.52 -17.36 -14.13
N ASP A 144 2.65 -18.35 -14.05
CA ASP A 144 2.12 -19.10 -15.18
C ASP A 144 1.07 -18.30 -15.98
N LYS A 145 0.41 -18.96 -16.95
CA LYS A 145 -0.66 -18.37 -17.76
C LYS A 145 -1.85 -17.84 -16.94
N ASP A 146 -2.09 -18.42 -15.77
CA ASP A 146 -3.17 -18.06 -14.86
C ASP A 146 -2.71 -17.04 -13.79
N GLY A 147 -1.53 -16.44 -13.98
CA GLY A 147 -0.95 -15.47 -13.06
C GLY A 147 -0.49 -16.07 -11.74
N LYS A 148 -0.29 -17.39 -11.66
CA LYS A 148 -0.02 -18.12 -10.41
C LYS A 148 1.41 -18.61 -10.36
N VAL A 149 1.95 -18.66 -9.16
CA VAL A 149 3.16 -19.42 -8.84
C VAL A 149 3.03 -20.02 -7.45
N VAL A 150 3.48 -21.27 -7.30
CA VAL A 150 3.53 -22.00 -6.04
C VAL A 150 4.97 -22.42 -5.77
N PHE A 151 5.42 -22.19 -4.56
CA PHE A 151 6.78 -22.50 -4.15
C PHE A 151 6.85 -22.89 -2.67
N PRO A 152 7.89 -23.66 -2.25
CA PRO A 152 8.09 -23.97 -0.85
C PRO A 152 8.38 -22.69 -0.05
N TRP A 153 7.72 -22.55 1.09
CA TRP A 153 7.97 -21.45 2.00
C TRP A 153 9.33 -21.61 2.69
N LYS A 154 10.08 -20.51 2.76
CA LYS A 154 11.32 -20.41 3.54
C LYS A 154 11.19 -19.34 4.61
N SER A 155 11.67 -19.63 5.80
CA SER A 155 11.63 -18.71 6.95
C SER A 155 12.38 -17.39 6.72
N GLU A 156 13.26 -17.33 5.74
CA GLU A 156 14.04 -16.16 5.36
C GLU A 156 13.24 -15.14 4.54
N TYR A 157 12.14 -15.57 3.91
CA TYR A 157 11.30 -14.68 3.09
C TYR A 157 10.54 -13.69 3.98
N ARG A 158 10.69 -12.38 3.70
CA ARG A 158 10.05 -11.29 4.44
C ARG A 158 9.16 -10.44 3.57
N TYR A 159 9.62 -10.13 2.38
CA TYR A 159 8.90 -9.29 1.42
C TYR A 159 8.86 -9.97 0.07
N LEU A 160 7.81 -9.67 -0.70
CA LEU A 160 7.77 -10.03 -2.11
C LEU A 160 7.52 -8.78 -2.95
N LYS A 161 8.05 -8.80 -4.16
CA LYS A 161 7.79 -7.80 -5.20
C LYS A 161 7.32 -8.52 -6.46
N ALA A 162 6.18 -8.10 -6.99
CA ALA A 162 5.74 -8.52 -8.31
C ALA A 162 6.12 -7.46 -9.34
N SER A 163 6.57 -7.88 -10.53
CA SER A 163 6.94 -6.96 -11.60
C SER A 163 6.72 -7.54 -12.98
N LYS A 164 6.36 -6.67 -13.95
CA LYS A 164 6.29 -6.98 -15.37
C LYS A 164 6.55 -5.72 -16.17
N GLY A 165 7.67 -5.70 -16.93
CA GLY A 165 8.14 -4.49 -17.58
C GLY A 165 8.48 -3.41 -16.54
N THR A 166 7.91 -2.22 -16.70
CA THR A 166 8.07 -1.09 -15.77
C THR A 166 7.09 -1.10 -14.61
N ASP A 167 6.06 -1.93 -14.67
CA ASP A 167 5.06 -2.05 -13.61
C ASP A 167 5.57 -2.90 -12.46
N THR A 168 5.47 -2.38 -11.25
CA THR A 168 5.92 -3.07 -10.04
C THR A 168 4.95 -2.85 -8.91
N ALA A 169 4.71 -3.90 -8.13
CA ALA A 169 3.95 -3.84 -6.90
C ALA A 169 4.69 -4.53 -5.76
N MET A 170 4.76 -3.88 -4.63
CA MET A 170 5.26 -4.46 -3.39
C MET A 170 4.11 -4.47 -2.39
N PRO A 171 3.45 -5.63 -2.17
CA PRO A 171 2.39 -5.71 -1.18
C PRO A 171 2.93 -5.26 0.17
N LYS A 172 2.28 -4.30 0.80
CA LYS A 172 2.73 -3.73 2.09
C LYS A 172 2.56 -4.68 3.26
N GLN A 173 1.71 -5.67 3.13
CA GLN A 173 1.68 -6.75 4.10
C GLN A 173 2.94 -7.59 3.89
N GLY A 174 3.91 -7.41 4.78
CA GLY A 174 5.05 -8.31 4.86
C GLY A 174 4.53 -9.74 4.90
N ILE A 175 5.21 -10.63 4.21
CA ILE A 175 4.88 -12.05 4.23
C ILE A 175 5.29 -12.56 5.59
N TYR A 176 4.42 -12.41 6.57
CA TYR A 176 4.68 -12.93 7.88
C TYR A 176 4.51 -14.46 7.86
N ALA A 177 5.58 -15.15 8.22
CA ALA A 177 5.51 -16.48 8.76
C ALA A 177 4.85 -16.45 10.17
N GLY A 178 3.84 -15.62 10.35
CA GLY A 178 3.04 -15.55 11.56
C GLY A 178 2.37 -16.89 11.75
N SER A 179 2.84 -17.64 12.71
CA SER A 179 2.19 -18.75 13.32
C SER A 179 0.89 -18.27 13.97
N TYR A 180 -0.17 -18.15 13.20
CA TYR A 180 -1.49 -18.40 13.76
C TYR A 180 -1.61 -19.91 13.81
N GLY A 181 -1.09 -20.48 14.89
CA GLY A 181 -1.44 -21.81 15.29
C GLY A 181 -2.94 -21.85 15.48
N TYR A 182 -3.63 -22.42 14.53
CA TYR A 182 -4.86 -23.09 14.84
C TYR A 182 -4.43 -24.27 15.73
N TYR A 183 -4.54 -24.14 17.02
CA TYR A 183 -4.61 -25.26 17.94
C TYR A 183 -5.96 -25.93 17.67
N GLY A 184 -6.02 -26.72 16.63
CA GLY A 184 -6.98 -27.80 16.54
C GLY A 184 -6.55 -28.82 17.54
N ASP A 185 -7.30 -28.93 18.64
CA ASP A 185 -7.33 -30.06 19.55
C ASP A 185 -7.82 -31.30 18.76
N GLU A 186 -6.94 -31.95 18.04
CA GLU A 186 -7.16 -33.27 17.49
C GLU A 186 -6.02 -34.18 17.94
N ASP A 187 -6.07 -34.60 19.17
CA ASP A 187 -5.46 -35.86 19.67
C ASP A 187 -5.87 -36.17 21.11
N LYS A 188 -7.18 -36.32 21.31
CA LYS A 188 -7.71 -37.01 22.47
C LYS A 188 -8.99 -37.77 22.14
N VAL A 189 -8.85 -38.75 21.24
CA VAL A 189 -9.83 -39.88 21.23
C VAL A 189 -9.03 -41.12 20.86
N ALA A 190 -8.97 -41.99 21.80
CA ALA A 190 -8.72 -43.40 21.73
C ALA A 190 -7.59 -43.87 22.66
N GLU A 191 -7.92 -44.00 23.93
CA GLU A 191 -7.44 -45.11 24.74
C GLU A 191 -8.41 -45.26 25.93
N ASN A 192 -9.46 -46.00 25.68
CA ASN A 192 -10.22 -46.76 26.69
C ASN A 192 -11.14 -47.74 25.98
N MET A 193 -10.60 -48.88 25.71
CA MET A 193 -11.25 -50.21 25.76
C MET A 193 -10.21 -51.28 25.97
#